data_5895e73525651ab51dc75daf79724f4c
#
_entry.id   5895e73525651ab51dc75daf79724f4c
#
_cell.length_a   1.000
_cell.length_b   1.000
_cell.length_c   1.000
_cell.angle_alpha   90.00
_cell.angle_beta   90.00
_cell.angle_gamma   90.00
#
_symmetry.space_group_name_H-M   'P 1'
#
loop_
_entity.id
_entity.type
_entity.pdbx_description
1 polymer ?
#
loop_
_entity_poly.entity_id
_entity_poly.type
_entity_poly.pdbx_seq_one_letter_code
_entity_poly.pdbx_strand_id
1 'polypeptide(L)'
;RPQPYSLSAGMCFTLTGLLLLAFASNFFLILLAVAIIGCGSSVFHPEASRVAQIASGGRKSLAQSIFQVGGNGGSAIGPLLAALIIIPYGQHAVGWFSIAALLASAILVRVGYWYKLTLSQTGMSHRAQQTTSCNLSKKAIRNALIILVIMLFSKYFFISCMTSYFTFFLIEKFGITVQQSQLCLFAFLAALAIGTLLGGFLGDRYGRKYVILFSILGAAPFTLVLPYLNLFWTLVIAVII
;
A
#
# COMPACT_ATOMS: atom_id res chain seq x y z
N ARG A 1 16.51 16.30 1.98
CA ARG A 1 16.85 16.88 0.66
C ARG A 1 16.15 16.07 -0.42
N PRO A 2 15.54 16.68 -1.45
CA PRO A 2 14.93 15.96 -2.56
C PRO A 2 16.02 15.25 -3.36
N GLN A 3 15.87 13.93 -3.54
CA GLN A 3 16.82 13.13 -4.32
C GLN A 3 16.10 12.59 -5.56
N PRO A 4 16.33 13.15 -6.75
CA PRO A 4 15.55 12.83 -7.95
C PRO A 4 15.65 11.37 -8.40
N TYR A 5 16.71 10.67 -8.03
CA TYR A 5 16.95 9.26 -8.43
C TYR A 5 16.67 8.24 -7.31
N SER A 6 16.17 8.67 -6.15
CA SER A 6 15.84 7.76 -5.04
C SER A 6 14.72 6.77 -5.41
N LEU A 7 13.76 7.20 -6.24
CA LEU A 7 12.70 6.33 -6.78
C LEU A 7 13.27 5.17 -7.58
N SER A 8 14.19 5.47 -8.50
CA SER A 8 14.83 4.45 -9.33
C SER A 8 15.73 3.54 -8.49
N ALA A 9 16.46 4.09 -7.52
CA ALA A 9 17.27 3.29 -6.59
C ALA A 9 16.40 2.33 -5.78
N GLY A 10 15.26 2.80 -5.20
CA GLY A 10 14.31 1.95 -4.50
C GLY A 10 13.80 0.80 -5.38
N MET A 11 13.52 1.08 -6.66
CA MET A 11 13.06 0.05 -7.59
C MET A 11 14.17 -0.96 -7.98
N CYS A 12 15.43 -0.53 -8.04
CA CYS A 12 16.56 -1.45 -8.23
C CYS A 12 16.70 -2.42 -7.05
N PHE A 13 16.51 -1.97 -5.80
CA PHE A 13 16.47 -2.85 -4.64
C PHE A 13 15.32 -3.87 -4.76
N THR A 14 14.14 -3.44 -5.18
CA THR A 14 13.01 -4.34 -5.39
C THR A 14 13.30 -5.36 -6.47
N LEU A 15 13.88 -4.95 -7.60
CA LEU A 15 14.28 -5.85 -8.68
C LEU A 15 15.29 -6.89 -8.21
N THR A 16 16.33 -6.47 -7.51
CA THR A 16 17.36 -7.36 -6.95
C THR A 16 16.75 -8.36 -5.98
N GLY A 17 15.84 -7.90 -5.10
CA GLY A 17 15.14 -8.75 -4.16
C GLY A 17 14.20 -9.77 -4.84
N LEU A 18 13.49 -9.38 -5.91
CA LEU A 18 12.65 -10.29 -6.70
C LEU A 18 13.46 -11.39 -7.38
N LEU A 19 14.59 -11.04 -7.98
CA LEU A 19 15.50 -12.02 -8.59
C LEU A 19 16.06 -12.97 -7.53
N LEU A 20 16.50 -12.45 -6.40
CA LEU A 20 16.98 -13.29 -5.30
C LEU A 20 15.87 -14.22 -4.78
N LEU A 21 14.63 -13.72 -4.68
CA LEU A 21 13.48 -14.52 -4.24
C LEU A 21 13.15 -15.65 -5.23
N ALA A 22 13.25 -15.40 -6.54
CA ALA A 22 12.98 -16.38 -7.57
C ALA A 22 13.94 -17.60 -7.52
N PHE A 23 15.20 -17.36 -7.10
CA PHE A 23 16.26 -18.37 -7.03
C PHE A 23 16.64 -18.77 -5.59
N ALA A 24 15.86 -18.34 -4.59
CA ALA A 24 16.15 -18.64 -3.20
C ALA A 24 15.91 -20.12 -2.90
N SER A 25 16.98 -20.85 -2.55
CA SER A 25 16.95 -22.27 -2.18
C SER A 25 16.76 -22.51 -0.68
N ASN A 26 17.04 -21.51 0.15
CA ASN A 26 17.02 -21.61 1.61
C ASN A 26 16.13 -20.52 2.22
N PHE A 27 15.54 -20.82 3.38
CA PHE A 27 14.72 -19.86 4.13
C PHE A 27 15.47 -18.55 4.43
N PHE A 28 16.76 -18.61 4.73
CA PHE A 28 17.58 -17.43 4.97
C PHE A 28 17.68 -16.51 3.72
N LEU A 29 17.82 -17.09 2.53
CA LEU A 29 17.83 -16.34 1.27
C LEU A 29 16.47 -15.71 0.97
N ILE A 30 15.37 -16.39 1.29
CA ILE A 30 14.02 -15.81 1.19
C ILE A 30 13.90 -14.60 2.11
N LEU A 31 14.33 -14.73 3.36
CA LEU A 31 14.29 -13.64 4.34
C LEU A 31 15.13 -12.44 3.88
N LEU A 32 16.33 -12.69 3.36
CA LEU A 32 17.20 -11.65 2.80
C LEU A 32 16.57 -10.97 1.59
N ALA A 33 15.97 -11.73 0.68
CA ALA A 33 15.26 -11.20 -0.49
C ALA A 33 14.12 -10.26 -0.08
N VAL A 34 13.29 -10.69 0.86
CA VAL A 34 12.18 -9.88 1.40
C VAL A 34 12.69 -8.63 2.11
N ALA A 35 13.79 -8.73 2.86
CA ALA A 35 14.42 -7.58 3.50
C ALA A 35 14.90 -6.54 2.47
N ILE A 36 15.53 -6.98 1.38
CA ILE A 36 15.98 -6.10 0.28
C ILE A 36 14.78 -5.42 -0.39
N ILE A 37 13.69 -6.16 -0.67
CA ILE A 37 12.44 -5.59 -1.21
C ILE A 37 11.87 -4.55 -0.24
N GLY A 38 11.86 -4.85 1.05
CA GLY A 38 11.39 -3.93 2.09
C GLY A 38 12.20 -2.64 2.15
N CYS A 39 13.53 -2.72 2.04
CA CYS A 39 14.40 -1.55 1.95
C CYS A 39 14.07 -0.69 0.72
N GLY A 40 13.86 -1.32 -0.45
CA GLY A 40 13.44 -0.63 -1.67
C GLY A 40 12.10 0.11 -1.48
N SER A 41 11.12 -0.57 -0.91
CA SER A 41 9.79 -0.03 -0.64
C SER A 41 9.81 1.13 0.35
N SER A 42 10.65 1.07 1.39
CA SER A 42 10.76 2.12 2.40
C SER A 42 11.26 3.46 1.84
N VAL A 43 12.13 3.42 0.83
CA VAL A 43 12.62 4.61 0.11
C VAL A 43 11.60 5.08 -0.93
N PHE A 44 10.95 4.14 -1.63
CA PHE A 44 10.04 4.42 -2.72
C PHE A 44 8.78 5.18 -2.26
N HIS A 45 8.10 4.70 -1.22
CA HIS A 45 6.78 5.22 -0.81
C HIS A 45 6.76 6.71 -0.45
N PRO A 46 7.65 7.24 0.41
CA PRO A 46 7.63 8.65 0.77
C PRO A 46 8.02 9.56 -0.41
N GLU A 47 8.96 9.13 -1.23
CA GLU A 47 9.41 9.96 -2.35
C GLU A 47 8.41 9.95 -3.52
N ALA A 48 7.76 8.82 -3.80
CA ALA A 48 6.70 8.72 -4.81
C ALA A 48 5.49 9.59 -4.43
N SER A 49 5.07 9.56 -3.15
CA SER A 49 4.03 10.44 -2.62
C SER A 49 4.39 11.92 -2.79
N ARG A 50 5.65 12.27 -2.54
CA ARG A 50 6.15 13.65 -2.71
C ARG A 50 6.12 14.09 -4.16
N VAL A 51 6.61 13.25 -5.08
CA VAL A 51 6.59 13.53 -6.53
C VAL A 51 5.16 13.69 -7.03
N ALA A 52 4.22 12.82 -6.60
CA ALA A 52 2.81 12.93 -6.92
C ALA A 52 2.21 14.28 -6.47
N GLN A 53 2.57 14.74 -5.26
CA GLN A 53 2.11 16.05 -4.76
C GLN A 53 2.68 17.22 -5.57
N ILE A 54 3.91 17.14 -6.03
CA ILE A 54 4.53 18.17 -6.88
C ILE A 54 3.89 18.20 -8.26
N ALA A 55 3.62 17.02 -8.85
CA ALA A 55 2.94 16.88 -10.14
C ALA A 55 1.46 17.30 -10.11
N SER A 56 0.87 17.50 -8.94
CA SER A 56 -0.57 17.71 -8.75
C SER A 56 -1.13 19.03 -9.29
N GLY A 57 -0.28 19.99 -9.67
CA GLY A 57 -0.74 21.30 -10.11
C GLY A 57 -1.63 22.05 -9.09
N GLY A 58 -1.44 21.79 -7.79
CA GLY A 58 -2.23 22.36 -6.69
C GLY A 58 -3.31 21.41 -6.12
N ARG A 59 -3.71 20.36 -6.83
CA ARG A 59 -4.71 19.38 -6.38
C ARG A 59 -4.06 18.23 -5.58
N LYS A 60 -3.39 18.55 -4.49
CA LYS A 60 -2.59 17.62 -3.69
C LYS A 60 -3.39 16.42 -3.16
N SER A 61 -4.67 16.65 -2.78
CA SER A 61 -5.54 15.59 -2.26
C SER A 61 -5.84 14.55 -3.33
N LEU A 62 -6.20 14.97 -4.54
CA LEU A 62 -6.48 14.10 -5.67
C LEU A 62 -5.24 13.27 -6.06
N ALA A 63 -4.07 13.90 -6.17
CA ALA A 63 -2.84 13.21 -6.50
C ALA A 63 -2.47 12.15 -5.46
N GLN A 64 -2.66 12.46 -4.18
CA GLN A 64 -2.43 11.50 -3.11
C GLN A 64 -3.43 10.33 -3.14
N SER A 65 -4.69 10.60 -3.47
CA SER A 65 -5.70 9.54 -3.61
C SER A 65 -5.37 8.60 -4.77
N ILE A 66 -5.00 9.13 -5.94
CA ILE A 66 -4.60 8.33 -7.11
C ILE A 66 -3.37 7.48 -6.77
N PHE A 67 -2.38 8.06 -6.10
CA PHE A 67 -1.19 7.31 -5.66
C PHE A 67 -1.56 6.16 -4.71
N GLN A 68 -2.43 6.42 -3.73
CA GLN A 68 -2.87 5.41 -2.77
C GLN A 68 -3.67 4.28 -3.43
N VAL A 69 -4.52 4.62 -4.39
CA VAL A 69 -5.27 3.63 -5.18
C VAL A 69 -4.34 2.75 -6.00
N GLY A 70 -3.30 3.32 -6.61
CA GLY A 70 -2.28 2.55 -7.31
C GLY A 70 -1.58 1.55 -6.38
N GLY A 71 -1.22 1.97 -5.17
CA GLY A 71 -0.61 1.11 -4.15
C GLY A 71 -1.55 -0.01 -3.69
N ASN A 72 -2.79 0.31 -3.34
CA ASN A 72 -3.78 -0.67 -2.89
C ASN A 72 -4.17 -1.63 -4.03
N GLY A 73 -4.30 -1.13 -5.27
CA GLY A 73 -4.56 -1.95 -6.45
C GLY A 73 -3.43 -2.95 -6.70
N GLY A 74 -2.17 -2.51 -6.60
CA GLY A 74 -1.01 -3.40 -6.68
C GLY A 74 -1.02 -4.47 -5.60
N SER A 75 -1.34 -4.09 -4.36
CA SER A 75 -1.47 -5.04 -3.25
C SER A 75 -2.60 -6.06 -3.46
N ALA A 76 -3.69 -5.66 -4.11
CA ALA A 76 -4.79 -6.57 -4.44
C ALA A 76 -4.40 -7.55 -5.56
N ILE A 77 -3.75 -7.07 -6.61
CA ILE A 77 -3.33 -7.91 -7.74
C ILE A 77 -2.29 -8.96 -7.31
N GLY A 78 -1.48 -8.70 -6.27
CA GLY A 78 -0.47 -9.64 -5.78
C GLY A 78 -0.99 -11.05 -5.51
N PRO A 79 -1.99 -11.25 -4.62
CA PRO A 79 -2.59 -12.56 -4.36
C PRO A 79 -3.24 -13.19 -5.60
N LEU A 80 -3.84 -12.41 -6.50
CA LEU A 80 -4.39 -12.90 -7.74
C LEU A 80 -3.31 -13.51 -8.63
N LEU A 81 -2.18 -12.79 -8.80
CA LEU A 81 -1.04 -13.29 -9.57
C LEU A 81 -0.37 -14.49 -8.89
N ALA A 82 -0.36 -14.52 -7.56
CA ALA A 82 0.11 -15.68 -6.80
C ALA A 82 -0.76 -16.92 -7.10
N ALA A 83 -2.08 -16.77 -7.08
CA ALA A 83 -3.02 -17.85 -7.37
C ALA A 83 -2.91 -18.38 -8.80
N LEU A 84 -2.72 -17.48 -9.77
CA LEU A 84 -2.77 -17.83 -11.20
C LEU A 84 -1.39 -18.22 -11.77
N ILE A 85 -0.30 -17.70 -11.21
CA ILE A 85 1.04 -17.87 -11.77
C ILE A 85 1.95 -18.63 -10.79
N ILE A 86 2.08 -18.17 -9.55
CA ILE A 86 3.08 -18.73 -8.65
C ILE A 86 2.69 -20.15 -8.19
N ILE A 87 1.42 -20.36 -7.83
CA ILE A 87 0.97 -21.69 -7.35
C ILE A 87 1.09 -22.76 -8.44
N PRO A 88 0.65 -22.53 -9.70
CA PRO A 88 0.78 -23.54 -10.76
C PRO A 88 2.21 -23.73 -11.26
N TYR A 89 3.00 -22.67 -11.40
CA TYR A 89 4.34 -22.70 -12.03
C TYR A 89 5.50 -22.70 -11.05
N GLY A 90 5.22 -22.61 -9.74
CA GLY A 90 6.23 -22.65 -8.69
C GLY A 90 6.98 -21.35 -8.46
N GLN A 91 7.96 -21.42 -7.53
CA GLN A 91 8.71 -20.24 -7.06
C GLN A 91 9.46 -19.48 -8.16
N HIS A 92 10.01 -20.17 -9.15
CA HIS A 92 10.76 -19.56 -10.26
C HIS A 92 9.91 -18.59 -11.09
N ALA A 93 8.59 -18.77 -11.10
CA ALA A 93 7.68 -17.86 -11.79
C ALA A 93 7.68 -16.44 -11.20
N VAL A 94 8.14 -16.25 -9.96
CA VAL A 94 8.36 -14.93 -9.36
C VAL A 94 9.35 -14.10 -10.20
N GLY A 95 10.29 -14.76 -10.87
CA GLY A 95 11.25 -14.10 -11.76
C GLY A 95 10.61 -13.33 -12.93
N TRP A 96 9.41 -13.72 -13.39
CA TRP A 96 8.69 -13.01 -14.46
C TRP A 96 8.30 -11.59 -14.03
N PHE A 97 8.04 -11.36 -12.75
CA PHE A 97 7.74 -10.03 -12.22
C PHE A 97 8.93 -9.08 -12.26
N SER A 98 10.16 -9.60 -12.43
CA SER A 98 11.35 -8.79 -12.65
C SER A 98 11.27 -7.97 -13.94
N ILE A 99 10.56 -8.47 -14.97
CA ILE A 99 10.32 -7.71 -16.22
C ILE A 99 9.47 -6.47 -15.93
N ALA A 100 8.39 -6.63 -15.13
CA ALA A 100 7.57 -5.49 -14.71
C ALA A 100 8.37 -4.49 -13.85
N ALA A 101 9.25 -4.99 -12.97
CA ALA A 101 10.12 -4.16 -12.15
C ALA A 101 11.16 -3.40 -13.00
N LEU A 102 11.70 -4.01 -14.06
CA LEU A 102 12.58 -3.35 -15.03
C LEU A 102 11.85 -2.23 -15.80
N LEU A 103 10.64 -2.51 -16.30
CA LEU A 103 9.83 -1.50 -16.99
C LEU A 103 9.48 -0.34 -16.04
N ALA A 104 9.08 -0.64 -14.82
CA ALA A 104 8.82 0.38 -13.81
C ALA A 104 10.08 1.21 -13.50
N SER A 105 11.25 0.57 -13.38
CA SER A 105 12.51 1.27 -13.16
C SER A 105 12.85 2.22 -14.31
N ALA A 106 12.67 1.80 -15.57
CA ALA A 106 12.89 2.64 -16.74
C ALA A 106 11.96 3.87 -16.75
N ILE A 107 10.68 3.69 -16.42
CA ILE A 107 9.72 4.79 -16.29
C ILE A 107 10.15 5.74 -15.17
N LEU A 108 10.55 5.20 -14.02
CA LEU A 108 10.96 6.00 -12.86
C LEU A 108 12.24 6.80 -13.08
N VAL A 109 13.17 6.31 -13.91
CA VAL A 109 14.34 7.08 -14.35
C VAL A 109 13.89 8.33 -15.12
N ARG A 110 12.91 8.20 -16.02
CA ARG A 110 12.34 9.33 -16.75
C ARG A 110 11.61 10.31 -15.83
N VAL A 111 10.84 9.80 -14.86
CA VAL A 111 10.20 10.62 -13.84
C VAL A 111 11.23 11.35 -12.98
N GLY A 112 12.30 10.68 -12.58
CA GLY A 112 13.42 11.27 -11.84
C GLY A 112 14.12 12.41 -12.61
N TYR A 113 14.31 12.24 -13.91
CA TYR A 113 14.85 13.30 -14.78
C TYR A 113 13.89 14.51 -14.85
N TRP A 114 12.60 14.29 -15.08
CA TRP A 114 11.59 15.34 -15.04
C TRP A 114 11.57 16.06 -13.69
N TYR A 115 11.63 15.31 -12.59
CA TYR A 115 11.64 15.85 -11.24
C TYR A 115 12.87 16.74 -11.00
N LYS A 116 14.05 16.32 -11.47
CA LYS A 116 15.28 17.12 -11.41
C LYS A 116 15.12 18.46 -12.15
N LEU A 117 14.55 18.45 -13.36
CA LEU A 117 14.29 19.66 -14.14
C LEU A 117 13.30 20.60 -13.45
N THR A 118 12.21 20.05 -12.92
CA THR A 118 11.20 20.82 -12.20
C THR A 118 11.78 21.50 -10.96
N LEU A 119 12.62 20.80 -10.20
CA LEU A 119 13.31 21.36 -9.03
C LEU A 119 14.26 22.50 -9.42
N SER A 120 14.96 22.39 -10.56
CA SER A 120 15.87 23.43 -11.03
C SER A 120 15.15 24.68 -11.53
N GLN A 121 14.01 24.51 -12.20
CA GLN A 121 13.22 25.62 -12.75
C GLN A 121 12.43 26.38 -11.70
N THR A 122 11.92 25.68 -10.68
CA THR A 122 10.99 26.31 -9.72
C THR A 122 11.70 27.00 -8.56
N GLY A 123 13.05 26.92 -8.47
CA GLY A 123 13.81 27.50 -7.35
C GLY A 123 13.39 26.97 -5.98
N MET A 124 12.66 25.86 -5.96
CA MET A 124 12.06 25.25 -4.76
C MET A 124 13.10 24.58 -3.84
N SER A 125 14.35 25.03 -3.88
CA SER A 125 15.34 24.57 -2.92
C SER A 125 14.98 24.92 -1.48
N HIS A 126 14.13 25.91 -1.20
CA HIS A 126 13.86 26.38 0.15
C HIS A 126 12.49 27.04 0.41
N ARG A 127 11.50 26.91 -0.48
CA ARG A 127 10.15 27.25 -0.05
C ARG A 127 9.45 25.99 0.48
N ALA A 128 10.02 25.46 1.57
CA ALA A 128 9.26 24.67 2.52
C ALA A 128 7.91 25.33 2.70
N GLN A 129 6.85 24.51 2.54
CA GLN A 129 5.49 24.80 2.95
C GLN A 129 5.45 26.04 3.87
N GLN A 130 4.81 27.08 3.40
CA GLN A 130 4.25 28.05 4.33
C GLN A 130 3.36 27.23 5.25
N THR A 131 3.92 26.86 6.39
CA THR A 131 3.16 26.45 7.55
C THR A 131 2.21 27.61 7.78
N THR A 132 0.96 27.41 7.40
CA THR A 132 -0.13 28.17 8.00
C THR A 132 0.17 28.10 9.49
N SER A 133 0.55 29.22 10.06
CA SER A 133 0.85 29.34 11.49
C SER A 133 -0.47 29.06 12.22
N CYS A 134 -0.70 27.79 12.51
CA CYS A 134 -1.78 27.37 13.36
C CYS A 134 -1.40 27.81 14.77
N ASN A 135 -2.10 28.79 15.32
CA ASN A 135 -1.95 29.30 16.70
C ASN A 135 -2.41 28.24 17.73
N LEU A 136 -2.10 26.98 17.50
CA LEU A 136 -2.40 25.88 18.40
C LEU A 136 -1.26 25.75 19.42
N SER A 137 -1.62 25.55 20.68
CA SER A 137 -0.67 25.23 21.75
C SER A 137 0.18 24.01 21.36
N LYS A 138 1.48 24.04 21.67
CA LYS A 138 2.40 22.90 21.44
C LYS A 138 1.87 21.59 22.04
N LYS A 139 1.15 21.65 23.17
CA LYS A 139 0.48 20.48 23.78
C LYS A 139 -0.64 19.93 22.91
N ALA A 140 -1.47 20.80 22.31
CA ALA A 140 -2.57 20.39 21.42
C ALA A 140 -2.04 19.73 20.15
N ILE A 141 -0.98 20.28 19.54
CA ILE A 141 -0.33 19.69 18.35
C ILE A 141 0.24 18.32 18.70
N ARG A 142 0.95 18.18 19.82
CA ARG A 142 1.50 16.90 20.27
C ARG A 142 0.41 15.85 20.48
N ASN A 143 -0.66 16.20 21.18
CA ASN A 143 -1.77 15.27 21.44
C ASN A 143 -2.46 14.86 20.14
N ALA A 144 -2.70 15.79 19.22
CA ALA A 144 -3.27 15.47 17.90
C ALA A 144 -2.36 14.53 17.10
N LEU A 145 -1.05 14.73 17.12
CA LEU A 145 -0.09 13.82 16.47
C LEU A 145 -0.08 12.44 17.11
N ILE A 146 -0.13 12.34 18.43
CA ILE A 146 -0.19 11.05 19.14
C ILE A 146 -1.45 10.28 18.76
N ILE A 147 -2.61 10.94 18.78
CA ILE A 147 -3.89 10.33 18.39
C ILE A 147 -3.82 9.85 16.94
N LEU A 148 -3.29 10.66 16.02
CA LEU A 148 -3.16 10.31 14.62
C LEU A 148 -2.23 9.10 14.42
N VAL A 149 -1.12 9.04 15.13
CA VAL A 149 -0.18 7.90 15.08
C VAL A 149 -0.86 6.63 15.61
N ILE A 150 -1.59 6.70 16.72
CA ILE A 150 -2.33 5.55 17.27
C ILE A 150 -3.38 5.05 16.27
N MET A 151 -4.14 5.95 15.64
CA MET A 151 -5.14 5.59 14.64
C MET A 151 -4.51 4.93 13.40
N LEU A 152 -3.40 5.48 12.90
CA LEU A 152 -2.67 4.89 11.78
C LEU A 152 -2.11 3.51 12.14
N PHE A 153 -1.50 3.38 13.33
CA PHE A 153 -0.97 2.10 13.81
C PHE A 153 -2.08 1.05 13.90
N SER A 154 -3.23 1.39 14.51
CA SER A 154 -4.38 0.48 14.61
C SER A 154 -4.88 0.02 13.24
N LYS A 155 -5.01 0.95 12.27
CA LYS A 155 -5.42 0.64 10.90
C LYS A 155 -4.43 -0.32 10.21
N TYR A 156 -3.14 0.00 10.26
CA TYR A 156 -2.13 -0.84 9.60
C TYR A 156 -1.96 -2.19 10.28
N PHE A 157 -2.09 -2.24 11.60
CA PHE A 157 -2.09 -3.50 12.34
C PHE A 157 -3.25 -4.41 11.92
N PHE A 158 -4.47 -3.85 11.83
CA PHE A 158 -5.64 -4.59 11.36
C PHE A 158 -5.45 -5.12 9.93
N ILE A 159 -5.04 -4.27 8.99
CA ILE A 159 -4.82 -4.67 7.60
C ILE A 159 -3.73 -5.75 7.52
N SER A 160 -2.63 -5.59 8.25
CA SER A 160 -1.54 -6.57 8.29
C SER A 160 -1.99 -7.91 8.86
N CYS A 161 -2.77 -7.89 9.93
CA CYS A 161 -3.37 -9.09 10.52
C CYS A 161 -4.27 -9.80 9.50
N MET A 162 -5.19 -9.07 8.86
CA MET A 162 -6.08 -9.64 7.85
C MET A 162 -5.30 -10.20 6.65
N THR A 163 -4.33 -9.49 6.11
CA THR A 163 -3.57 -9.95 4.95
C THR A 163 -2.69 -11.16 5.26
N SER A 164 -2.16 -11.27 6.47
CA SER A 164 -1.28 -12.37 6.86
C SER A 164 -2.03 -13.61 7.29
N TYR A 165 -3.12 -13.46 8.06
CA TYR A 165 -3.79 -14.59 8.70
C TYR A 165 -5.08 -15.02 8.00
N PHE A 166 -5.70 -14.19 7.18
CA PHE A 166 -6.97 -14.50 6.52
C PHE A 166 -6.89 -15.76 5.66
N THR A 167 -5.80 -15.92 4.92
CA THR A 167 -5.56 -17.11 4.09
C THR A 167 -5.50 -18.37 4.94
N PHE A 168 -4.75 -18.35 6.03
CA PHE A 168 -4.63 -19.49 6.96
C PHE A 168 -5.96 -19.81 7.64
N PHE A 169 -6.68 -18.79 8.09
CA PHE A 169 -8.01 -18.93 8.68
C PHE A 169 -8.99 -19.62 7.72
N LEU A 170 -9.00 -19.23 6.45
CA LEU A 170 -9.87 -19.82 5.44
C LEU A 170 -9.52 -21.29 5.16
N ILE A 171 -8.23 -21.62 5.09
CA ILE A 171 -7.77 -23.00 4.85
C ILE A 171 -8.13 -23.87 6.05
N GLU A 172 -7.83 -23.44 7.27
CA GLU A 172 -8.02 -24.24 8.48
C GLU A 172 -9.50 -24.44 8.82
N LYS A 173 -10.31 -23.37 8.70
CA LYS A 173 -11.72 -23.44 9.08
C LYS A 173 -12.61 -24.10 8.03
N PHE A 174 -12.35 -23.85 6.73
CA PHE A 174 -13.23 -24.29 5.65
C PHE A 174 -12.61 -25.35 4.74
N GLY A 175 -11.35 -25.74 4.95
CA GLY A 175 -10.68 -26.78 4.17
C GLY A 175 -10.46 -26.43 2.69
N ILE A 176 -10.48 -25.14 2.34
CA ILE A 176 -10.31 -24.69 0.94
C ILE A 176 -8.85 -24.76 0.51
N THR A 177 -8.62 -24.82 -0.79
CA THR A 177 -7.26 -24.87 -1.35
C THR A 177 -6.54 -23.52 -1.18
N VAL A 178 -5.20 -23.56 -1.19
CA VAL A 178 -4.37 -22.34 -1.14
C VAL A 178 -4.74 -21.39 -2.28
N GLN A 179 -5.01 -21.91 -3.47
CA GLN A 179 -5.40 -21.11 -4.62
C GLN A 179 -6.72 -20.37 -4.38
N GLN A 180 -7.73 -21.06 -3.86
CA GLN A 180 -9.02 -20.46 -3.52
C GLN A 180 -8.89 -19.41 -2.43
N SER A 181 -8.07 -19.65 -1.40
CA SER A 181 -7.84 -18.68 -0.33
C SER A 181 -7.14 -17.40 -0.83
N GLN A 182 -6.23 -17.51 -1.81
CA GLN A 182 -5.60 -16.35 -2.45
C GLN A 182 -6.61 -15.53 -3.29
N LEU A 183 -7.56 -16.19 -3.97
CA LEU A 183 -8.65 -15.48 -4.67
C LEU A 183 -9.57 -14.75 -3.68
N CYS A 184 -9.85 -15.33 -2.53
CA CYS A 184 -10.61 -14.66 -1.47
C CYS A 184 -9.85 -13.44 -0.90
N LEU A 185 -8.55 -13.57 -0.72
CA LEU A 185 -7.70 -12.46 -0.28
C LEU A 185 -7.65 -11.35 -1.34
N PHE A 186 -7.59 -11.71 -2.63
CA PHE A 186 -7.72 -10.75 -3.73
C PHE A 186 -9.04 -9.97 -3.64
N ALA A 187 -10.17 -10.64 -3.44
CA ALA A 187 -11.47 -10.00 -3.33
C ALA A 187 -11.53 -8.99 -2.17
N PHE A 188 -10.98 -9.36 -1.00
CA PHE A 188 -10.85 -8.46 0.15
C PHE A 188 -10.00 -7.22 -0.17
N LEU A 189 -8.82 -7.41 -0.75
CA LEU A 189 -7.91 -6.31 -1.07
C LEU A 189 -8.42 -5.43 -2.23
N ALA A 190 -9.14 -6.01 -3.20
CA ALA A 190 -9.80 -5.26 -4.25
C ALA A 190 -10.92 -4.36 -3.68
N ALA A 191 -11.71 -4.90 -2.75
CA ALA A 191 -12.71 -4.12 -2.03
C ALA A 191 -12.07 -2.98 -1.22
N LEU A 192 -10.94 -3.23 -0.54
CA LEU A 192 -10.16 -2.21 0.15
C LEU A 192 -9.69 -1.10 -0.80
N ALA A 193 -9.23 -1.44 -2.01
CA ALA A 193 -8.81 -0.48 -3.03
C ALA A 193 -9.99 0.39 -3.51
N ILE A 194 -11.15 -0.22 -3.77
CA ILE A 194 -12.39 0.47 -4.15
C ILE A 194 -12.87 1.35 -2.99
N GLY A 195 -12.88 0.82 -1.77
CA GLY A 195 -13.27 1.55 -0.56
C GLY A 195 -12.42 2.78 -0.30
N THR A 196 -11.12 2.73 -0.57
CA THR A 196 -10.23 3.91 -0.46
C THR A 196 -10.56 4.99 -1.49
N LEU A 197 -10.95 4.61 -2.71
CA LEU A 197 -11.45 5.55 -3.72
C LEU A 197 -12.73 6.23 -3.26
N LEU A 198 -13.71 5.43 -2.87
CA LEU A 198 -15.02 5.93 -2.41
C LEU A 198 -14.86 6.78 -1.15
N GLY A 199 -14.04 6.35 -0.20
CA GLY A 199 -13.74 7.08 1.04
C GLY A 199 -13.08 8.44 0.79
N GLY A 200 -12.19 8.53 -0.22
CA GLY A 200 -11.60 9.80 -0.65
C GLY A 200 -12.66 10.77 -1.18
N PHE A 201 -13.54 10.29 -2.07
CA PHE A 201 -14.62 11.08 -2.67
C PHE A 201 -15.66 11.52 -1.63
N LEU A 202 -16.10 10.60 -0.77
CA LEU A 202 -17.03 10.89 0.32
C LEU A 202 -16.40 11.84 1.36
N GLY A 203 -15.10 11.69 1.63
CA GLY A 203 -14.38 12.55 2.57
C GLY A 203 -14.32 14.01 2.14
N ASP A 204 -14.20 14.26 0.83
CA ASP A 204 -14.23 15.61 0.29
C ASP A 204 -15.66 16.21 0.32
N ARG A 205 -16.72 15.38 0.22
CA ARG A 205 -18.12 15.82 0.20
C ARG A 205 -18.73 16.00 1.59
N TYR A 206 -18.52 15.03 2.49
CA TYR A 206 -19.16 14.98 3.83
C TYR A 206 -18.21 15.36 4.97
N GLY A 207 -16.95 15.56 4.67
CA GLY A 207 -15.91 15.87 5.64
C GLY A 207 -15.17 14.62 6.15
N ARG A 208 -13.86 14.71 6.15
CA ARG A 208 -12.94 13.59 6.47
C ARG A 208 -13.16 12.97 7.85
N LYS A 209 -13.52 13.79 8.84
CA LYS A 209 -13.77 13.36 10.22
C LYS A 209 -14.90 12.33 10.29
N TYR A 210 -16.03 12.60 9.64
CA TYR A 210 -17.20 11.72 9.66
C TYR A 210 -16.96 10.42 8.92
N VAL A 211 -16.27 10.47 7.78
CA VAL A 211 -15.94 9.28 7.00
C VAL A 211 -15.02 8.35 7.78
N ILE A 212 -13.99 8.88 8.46
CA ILE A 212 -13.08 8.09 9.29
C ILE A 212 -13.84 7.43 10.45
N LEU A 213 -14.69 8.21 11.13
CA LEU A 213 -15.46 7.70 12.27
C LEU A 213 -16.45 6.61 11.85
N PHE A 214 -17.16 6.81 10.76
CA PHE A 214 -18.10 5.83 10.20
C PHE A 214 -17.36 4.55 9.75
N SER A 215 -16.20 4.69 9.09
CA SER A 215 -15.40 3.54 8.65
C SER A 215 -14.93 2.68 9.83
N ILE A 216 -14.42 3.30 10.90
CA ILE A 216 -13.92 2.56 12.08
C ILE A 216 -15.07 1.90 12.84
N LEU A 217 -16.14 2.65 13.14
CA LEU A 217 -17.29 2.12 13.88
C LEU A 217 -18.08 1.10 13.05
N GLY A 218 -18.14 1.28 11.72
CA GLY A 218 -18.80 0.35 10.81
C GLY A 218 -18.06 -0.97 10.69
N ALA A 219 -16.72 -0.96 10.58
CA ALA A 219 -15.93 -2.17 10.45
C ALA A 219 -15.90 -3.04 11.73
N ALA A 220 -15.94 -2.42 12.91
CA ALA A 220 -15.78 -3.12 14.19
C ALA A 220 -16.79 -4.27 14.43
N PRO A 221 -18.13 -4.09 14.30
CA PRO A 221 -19.07 -5.16 14.52
C PRO A 221 -18.93 -6.30 13.51
N PHE A 222 -18.66 -5.99 12.26
CA PHE A 222 -18.47 -6.99 11.22
C PHE A 222 -17.22 -7.85 11.46
N THR A 223 -16.15 -7.25 11.93
CA THR A 223 -14.91 -7.96 12.29
C THR A 223 -15.14 -8.95 13.44
N LEU A 224 -15.95 -8.59 14.44
CA LEU A 224 -16.28 -9.47 15.56
C LEU A 224 -17.15 -10.67 15.17
N VAL A 225 -18.03 -10.51 14.18
CA VAL A 225 -18.93 -11.57 13.71
C VAL A 225 -18.23 -12.52 12.72
N LEU A 226 -17.20 -12.06 12.03
CA LEU A 226 -16.49 -12.80 10.99
C LEU A 226 -16.06 -14.24 11.37
N PRO A 227 -15.55 -14.54 12.59
CA PRO A 227 -15.15 -15.90 12.97
C PRO A 227 -16.32 -16.89 13.11
N TYR A 228 -17.55 -16.43 13.27
CA TYR A 228 -18.73 -17.28 13.52
C TYR A 228 -19.52 -17.63 12.27
N LEU A 229 -19.11 -17.14 11.10
CA LEU A 229 -19.86 -17.23 9.85
C LEU A 229 -19.43 -18.42 8.98
N ASN A 230 -20.29 -18.76 8.01
CA ASN A 230 -20.01 -19.69 6.93
C ASN A 230 -19.13 -19.00 5.86
N LEU A 231 -18.47 -19.78 4.99
CA LEU A 231 -17.56 -19.30 3.96
C LEU A 231 -18.14 -18.14 3.14
N PHE A 232 -19.37 -18.27 2.65
CA PHE A 232 -20.02 -17.25 1.82
C PHE A 232 -20.16 -15.92 2.60
N TRP A 233 -20.72 -15.95 3.80
CA TRP A 233 -20.89 -14.77 4.62
C TRP A 233 -19.57 -14.18 5.11
N THR A 234 -18.57 -15.02 5.37
CA THR A 234 -17.21 -14.57 5.71
C THR A 234 -16.62 -13.73 4.57
N LEU A 235 -16.78 -14.17 3.30
CA LEU A 235 -16.33 -13.40 2.14
C LEU A 235 -17.11 -12.11 1.94
N VAL A 236 -18.44 -12.16 2.04
CA VAL A 236 -19.30 -10.97 1.90
C VAL A 236 -18.92 -9.92 2.96
N ILE A 237 -18.76 -10.33 4.20
CA ILE A 237 -18.37 -9.43 5.29
C ILE A 237 -16.94 -8.92 5.12
N ALA A 238 -15.98 -9.76 4.72
CA ALA A 238 -14.63 -9.32 4.42
C ALA A 238 -14.58 -8.24 3.33
N VAL A 239 -15.45 -8.34 2.32
CA VAL A 239 -15.58 -7.32 1.26
C VAL A 239 -16.24 -6.03 1.77
N ILE A 240 -17.14 -6.10 2.75
CA ILE A 240 -17.84 -4.94 3.34
C ILE A 240 -16.93 -4.15 4.31
N ILE A 241 -16.03 -4.83 5.04
CA ILE A 241 -15.09 -4.23 5.98
C ILE A 241 -14.03 -3.39 5.25
#